data_a77cc055eeaf2662d81f676be26e3608
#
_entry.id   a77cc055eeaf2662d81f676be26e3608
#
_cell.length_a   1.000
_cell.length_b   1.000
_cell.length_c   1.000
_cell.angle_alpha   90.00
_cell.angle_beta   90.00
_cell.angle_gamma   90.00
#
_symmetry.space_group_name_H-M   'P 1'
#
loop_
_entity.id
_entity.type
_entity.pdbx_description
1 polymer ?
#
loop_
_entity_poly.entity_id
_entity_poly.type
_entity_poly.pdbx_seq_one_letter_code
_entity_poly.pdbx_strand_id
1 'polypeptide(L)'
;MKNWKIILAILTANVVMMSAGYTMLIPFLPMYLMNELGVSLDAVKMWNGAIFSITFLIGGIMAPIWGKMADTKGKKMMAMRAGTGLAISYFLGGMVTSPEQMFGVRVIQGFAAGLWSVCLAIATSLVPIDKLGISLGILQAGLTCGNVIGPLIGGSLASLFGMRSSFFVAGSLLTLITLIFFFYIPEPPRVEIKKQQEKKPEQLLKRPKIREVLLYAAVAQMVILLIQPILSLYVSEINHGEGNLIFLSGFVFSLVGIASAITAPSWGRFGQRHGFYRSLCLAALTAGIMNFIVALPNTMTLFCIANFTYGLCCAGIQPSLSAVLASNTDADQRGRAFGFMFSAQQFGSMVGPLLGGTIATYFPLKSLFFVAGIMLLAVSGTVYLRHTKNA
;
A
#
# COMPACT_ATOMS: atom_id res chain seq x y z
N MET A 1 -32.95 -5.40 -11.23
CA MET A 1 -31.57 -5.43 -10.66
C MET A 1 -30.95 -4.06 -10.88
N LYS A 2 -30.41 -3.42 -9.82
CA LYS A 2 -29.63 -2.18 -10.00
C LYS A 2 -28.48 -2.46 -10.97
N ASN A 3 -28.23 -1.56 -11.88
CA ASN A 3 -27.22 -1.72 -12.93
C ASN A 3 -25.83 -2.01 -12.29
N TRP A 4 -25.31 -3.24 -12.43
CA TRP A 4 -24.04 -3.67 -11.86
C TRP A 4 -22.87 -2.77 -12.29
N LYS A 5 -22.96 -2.11 -13.47
CA LYS A 5 -21.96 -1.16 -13.95
C LYS A 5 -21.88 0.09 -13.07
N ILE A 6 -23.04 0.60 -12.61
CA ILE A 6 -23.10 1.75 -11.68
C ILE A 6 -22.50 1.34 -10.32
N ILE A 7 -22.85 0.15 -9.83
CA ILE A 7 -22.30 -0.40 -8.60
C ILE A 7 -20.76 -0.48 -8.69
N LEU A 8 -20.25 -1.06 -9.79
CA LEU A 8 -18.80 -1.16 -10.01
C LEU A 8 -18.14 0.22 -10.10
N ALA A 9 -18.73 1.18 -10.78
CA ALA A 9 -18.19 2.54 -10.87
C ALA A 9 -18.09 3.21 -9.50
N ILE A 10 -19.12 3.09 -8.65
CA ILE A 10 -19.12 3.65 -7.29
C ILE A 10 -18.08 2.93 -6.40
N LEU A 11 -17.98 1.59 -6.48
CA LEU A 11 -16.96 0.83 -5.77
C LEU A 11 -15.56 1.26 -6.20
N THR A 12 -15.33 1.42 -7.51
CA THR A 12 -14.04 1.85 -8.05
C THR A 12 -13.70 3.27 -7.59
N ALA A 13 -14.64 4.21 -7.68
CA ALA A 13 -14.45 5.57 -7.17
C ALA A 13 -14.11 5.58 -5.68
N ASN A 14 -14.79 4.75 -4.88
CA ASN A 14 -14.53 4.63 -3.45
C ASN A 14 -13.10 4.09 -3.18
N VAL A 15 -12.67 3.09 -3.94
CA VAL A 15 -11.31 2.53 -3.85
C VAL A 15 -10.25 3.54 -4.27
N VAL A 16 -10.47 4.28 -5.36
CA VAL A 16 -9.56 5.36 -5.81
C VAL A 16 -9.42 6.43 -4.74
N MET A 17 -10.54 6.91 -4.20
CA MET A 17 -10.53 7.97 -3.18
C MET A 17 -9.89 7.52 -1.87
N MET A 18 -10.19 6.29 -1.43
CA MET A 18 -9.55 5.68 -0.25
C MET A 18 -8.04 5.58 -0.43
N SER A 19 -7.61 5.05 -1.57
CA SER A 19 -6.21 4.82 -1.90
C SER A 19 -5.44 6.14 -2.07
N ALA A 20 -6.01 7.09 -2.81
CA ALA A 20 -5.44 8.42 -2.95
C ALA A 20 -5.37 9.16 -1.60
N GLY A 21 -6.44 9.12 -0.82
CA GLY A 21 -6.45 9.68 0.53
C GLY A 21 -5.34 9.10 1.39
N TYR A 22 -5.20 7.77 1.41
CA TYR A 22 -4.15 7.12 2.20
C TYR A 22 -2.74 7.57 1.81
N THR A 23 -2.44 7.67 0.52
CA THR A 23 -1.09 7.96 0.01
C THR A 23 -0.78 9.46 -0.06
N MET A 24 -1.80 10.34 -0.10
CA MET A 24 -1.59 11.79 -0.22
C MET A 24 -0.82 12.40 0.96
N LEU A 25 -0.91 11.82 2.15
CA LEU A 25 -0.23 12.33 3.34
C LEU A 25 1.26 11.95 3.38
N ILE A 26 1.64 10.89 2.67
CA ILE A 26 2.99 10.32 2.75
C ILE A 26 4.06 11.36 2.45
N PRO A 27 3.97 12.15 1.35
CA PRO A 27 5.04 13.06 0.98
C PRO A 27 5.22 14.25 1.92
N PHE A 28 4.19 14.67 2.63
CA PHE A 28 4.31 15.87 3.46
C PHE A 28 4.18 15.63 4.97
N LEU A 29 3.92 14.41 5.42
CA LEU A 29 3.78 14.13 6.86
C LEU A 29 5.02 14.53 7.69
N PRO A 30 6.28 14.25 7.26
CA PRO A 30 7.44 14.73 8.01
C PRO A 30 7.49 16.25 8.13
N MET A 31 7.17 16.97 7.05
CA MET A 31 7.12 18.43 7.06
C MET A 31 5.98 18.96 7.93
N TYR A 32 4.83 18.26 7.94
CA TYR A 32 3.71 18.58 8.83
C TYR A 32 4.11 18.44 10.31
N LEU A 33 4.82 17.37 10.66
CA LEU A 33 5.32 17.15 12.01
C LEU A 33 6.30 18.25 12.45
N MET A 34 7.19 18.68 11.54
CA MET A 34 8.17 19.73 11.83
C MET A 34 7.54 21.12 11.87
N ASN A 35 6.81 21.50 10.84
CA ASN A 35 6.38 22.88 10.64
C ASN A 35 5.10 23.22 11.42
N GLU A 36 4.18 22.25 11.55
CA GLU A 36 2.88 22.48 12.20
C GLU A 36 2.82 21.97 13.64
N LEU A 37 3.58 20.90 13.96
CA LEU A 37 3.57 20.30 15.29
C LEU A 37 4.87 20.52 16.08
N GLY A 38 5.84 21.26 15.52
CA GLY A 38 7.05 21.67 16.22
C GLY A 38 8.03 20.54 16.54
N VAL A 39 7.97 19.41 15.83
CA VAL A 39 8.88 18.28 16.06
C VAL A 39 10.27 18.61 15.52
N SER A 40 11.32 18.38 16.32
CA SER A 40 12.70 18.60 15.88
C SER A 40 13.12 17.65 14.75
N LEU A 41 14.11 18.06 13.94
CA LEU A 41 14.63 17.26 12.82
C LEU A 41 15.15 15.87 13.27
N ASP A 42 15.70 15.77 14.48
CA ASP A 42 16.17 14.49 15.01
C ASP A 42 15.02 13.56 15.41
N ALA A 43 13.98 14.11 16.02
CA ALA A 43 12.83 13.35 16.49
C ALA A 43 11.84 12.99 15.35
N VAL A 44 11.77 13.80 14.28
CA VAL A 44 10.77 13.60 13.22
C VAL A 44 10.89 12.25 12.52
N LYS A 45 12.10 11.74 12.35
CA LYS A 45 12.38 10.45 11.71
C LYS A 45 11.75 9.30 12.47
N MET A 46 11.93 9.29 13.80
CA MET A 46 11.34 8.28 14.69
C MET A 46 9.82 8.42 14.78
N TRP A 47 9.32 9.64 14.99
CA TRP A 47 7.87 9.92 15.03
C TRP A 47 7.17 9.50 13.75
N ASN A 48 7.75 9.83 12.60
CA ASN A 48 7.19 9.46 11.31
C ASN A 48 7.13 7.94 11.13
N GLY A 49 8.19 7.22 11.48
CA GLY A 49 8.20 5.76 11.50
C GLY A 49 7.12 5.17 12.41
N ALA A 50 7.00 5.66 13.64
CA ALA A 50 6.00 5.20 14.62
C ALA A 50 4.56 5.45 14.15
N ILE A 51 4.27 6.66 13.65
CA ILE A 51 2.96 7.10 13.15
C ILE A 51 2.49 6.25 11.98
N PHE A 52 3.38 5.89 11.04
CA PHE A 52 3.01 4.98 9.96
C PHE A 52 2.81 3.55 10.46
N SER A 53 3.71 3.04 11.27
CA SER A 53 3.70 1.66 11.73
C SER A 53 2.48 1.32 12.58
N ILE A 54 2.05 2.22 13.46
CA ILE A 54 0.89 1.97 14.34
C ILE A 54 -0.40 1.74 13.54
N THR A 55 -0.58 2.45 12.44
CA THR A 55 -1.74 2.28 11.56
C THR A 55 -1.83 0.86 11.00
N PHE A 56 -0.70 0.32 10.53
CA PHE A 56 -0.64 -1.04 10.01
C PHE A 56 -0.75 -2.10 11.08
N LEU A 57 -0.16 -1.87 12.25
CA LEU A 57 -0.28 -2.76 13.40
C LEU A 57 -1.75 -2.93 13.81
N ILE A 58 -2.43 -1.81 14.06
CA ILE A 58 -3.84 -1.84 14.46
C ILE A 58 -4.71 -2.41 13.34
N GLY A 59 -4.48 -1.99 12.07
CA GLY A 59 -5.20 -2.52 10.92
C GLY A 59 -5.03 -4.04 10.74
N GLY A 60 -3.82 -4.54 10.94
CA GLY A 60 -3.52 -5.98 10.90
C GLY A 60 -4.21 -6.77 12.01
N ILE A 61 -4.22 -6.27 13.25
CA ILE A 61 -4.92 -6.89 14.39
C ILE A 61 -6.44 -6.88 14.16
N MET A 62 -6.98 -5.78 13.65
CA MET A 62 -8.41 -5.62 13.44
C MET A 62 -8.96 -6.32 12.19
N ALA A 63 -8.11 -6.63 11.21
CA ALA A 63 -8.56 -7.21 9.93
C ALA A 63 -9.41 -8.50 10.08
N PRO A 64 -9.00 -9.52 10.86
CA PRO A 64 -9.82 -10.73 11.03
C PRO A 64 -11.13 -10.43 11.78
N ILE A 65 -11.13 -9.49 12.72
CA ILE A 65 -12.32 -9.08 13.48
C ILE A 65 -13.35 -8.44 12.55
N TRP A 66 -12.89 -7.49 11.73
CA TRP A 66 -13.75 -6.81 10.77
C TRP A 66 -14.22 -7.73 9.64
N GLY A 67 -13.39 -8.68 9.20
CA GLY A 67 -13.79 -9.73 8.25
C GLY A 67 -14.97 -10.54 8.78
N LYS A 68 -14.85 -11.08 10.00
CA LYS A 68 -15.95 -11.83 10.66
C LYS A 68 -17.21 -10.98 10.86
N MET A 69 -17.04 -9.71 11.21
CA MET A 69 -18.18 -8.79 11.35
C MET A 69 -18.85 -8.47 10.01
N ALA A 70 -18.09 -8.38 8.91
CA ALA A 70 -18.64 -8.17 7.57
C ALA A 70 -19.55 -9.34 7.15
N ASP A 71 -19.18 -10.57 7.51
CA ASP A 71 -19.98 -11.77 7.22
C ASP A 71 -21.26 -11.84 8.08
N THR A 72 -21.20 -11.39 9.34
CA THR A 72 -22.33 -11.50 10.28
C THR A 72 -23.24 -10.28 10.28
N LYS A 73 -22.68 -9.06 10.33
CA LYS A 73 -23.44 -7.81 10.44
C LYS A 73 -23.77 -7.16 9.11
N GLY A 74 -23.10 -7.58 8.02
CA GLY A 74 -23.32 -7.06 6.68
C GLY A 74 -22.15 -6.29 6.11
N LYS A 75 -21.91 -6.47 4.81
CA LYS A 75 -20.75 -5.90 4.11
C LYS A 75 -20.88 -4.38 3.94
N LYS A 76 -22.09 -3.89 3.61
CA LYS A 76 -22.36 -2.46 3.47
C LYS A 76 -22.08 -1.71 4.76
N MET A 77 -22.54 -2.24 5.90
CA MET A 77 -22.33 -1.63 7.21
C MET A 77 -20.82 -1.53 7.54
N MET A 78 -20.04 -2.57 7.22
CA MET A 78 -18.60 -2.55 7.43
C MET A 78 -17.87 -1.58 6.49
N ALA A 79 -18.32 -1.42 5.25
CA ALA A 79 -17.79 -0.38 4.36
C ALA A 79 -18.08 1.03 4.89
N MET A 80 -19.31 1.25 5.39
CA MET A 80 -19.70 2.54 5.99
C MET A 80 -18.84 2.86 7.22
N ARG A 81 -18.65 1.89 8.12
CA ARG A 81 -17.77 2.04 9.28
C ARG A 81 -16.35 2.45 8.85
N ALA A 82 -15.79 1.75 7.86
CA ALA A 82 -14.43 2.02 7.38
C ALA A 82 -14.33 3.40 6.72
N GLY A 83 -15.26 3.74 5.82
CA GLY A 83 -15.28 5.05 5.14
C GLY A 83 -15.48 6.21 6.11
N THR A 84 -16.43 6.10 7.03
CA THR A 84 -16.70 7.14 8.05
C THR A 84 -15.51 7.28 9.01
N GLY A 85 -14.97 6.15 9.50
CA GLY A 85 -13.80 6.18 10.38
C GLY A 85 -12.57 6.79 9.72
N LEU A 86 -12.33 6.51 8.43
CA LEU A 86 -11.29 7.17 7.66
C LEU A 86 -11.55 8.67 7.55
N ALA A 87 -12.75 9.11 7.16
CA ALA A 87 -13.09 10.53 7.04
C ALA A 87 -12.87 11.27 8.37
N ILE A 88 -13.35 10.72 9.48
CA ILE A 88 -13.13 11.27 10.82
C ILE A 88 -11.64 11.39 11.15
N SER A 89 -10.85 10.35 10.85
CA SER A 89 -9.40 10.39 11.11
C SER A 89 -8.69 11.49 10.32
N TYR A 90 -9.15 11.81 9.10
CA TYR A 90 -8.62 12.93 8.33
C TYR A 90 -9.00 14.29 8.93
N PHE A 91 -10.25 14.49 9.32
CA PHE A 91 -10.65 15.73 10.00
C PHE A 91 -9.87 15.95 11.29
N LEU A 92 -9.74 14.91 12.12
CA LEU A 92 -8.94 14.97 13.34
C LEU A 92 -7.46 15.26 13.02
N GLY A 93 -6.91 14.66 11.97
CA GLY A 93 -5.52 14.88 11.54
C GLY A 93 -5.21 16.33 11.15
N GLY A 94 -6.21 17.08 10.64
CA GLY A 94 -6.09 18.53 10.40
C GLY A 94 -6.18 19.39 11.65
N MET A 95 -6.70 18.84 12.77
CA MET A 95 -6.94 19.57 14.01
C MET A 95 -5.87 19.33 15.08
N VAL A 96 -5.00 18.35 14.92
CA VAL A 96 -3.98 18.01 15.93
C VAL A 96 -2.97 19.15 16.11
N THR A 97 -2.45 19.24 17.33
CA THR A 97 -1.48 20.24 17.76
C THR A 97 -0.20 19.62 18.34
N SER A 98 -0.15 18.28 18.48
CA SER A 98 1.04 17.57 18.95
C SER A 98 1.25 16.25 18.20
N PRO A 99 2.50 15.73 18.15
CA PRO A 99 2.79 14.45 17.50
C PRO A 99 2.10 13.25 18.17
N GLU A 100 1.86 13.29 19.49
CA GLU A 100 1.13 12.25 20.23
C GLU A 100 -0.34 12.20 19.78
N GLN A 101 -0.96 13.36 19.57
CA GLN A 101 -2.33 13.42 19.04
C GLN A 101 -2.37 12.84 17.62
N MET A 102 -1.39 13.16 16.76
CA MET A 102 -1.29 12.57 15.43
C MET A 102 -1.13 11.05 15.51
N PHE A 103 -0.32 10.54 16.43
CA PHE A 103 -0.19 9.10 16.69
C PHE A 103 -1.55 8.48 17.07
N GLY A 104 -2.31 9.14 17.98
CA GLY A 104 -3.66 8.71 18.35
C GLY A 104 -4.63 8.68 17.16
N VAL A 105 -4.58 9.68 16.28
CA VAL A 105 -5.38 9.72 15.04
C VAL A 105 -5.03 8.53 14.14
N ARG A 106 -3.75 8.15 14.06
CA ARG A 106 -3.32 6.98 13.27
C ARG A 106 -3.77 5.65 13.86
N VAL A 107 -3.89 5.55 15.18
CA VAL A 107 -4.55 4.40 15.83
C VAL A 107 -6.01 4.31 15.37
N ILE A 108 -6.76 5.42 15.40
CA ILE A 108 -8.16 5.48 14.92
C ILE A 108 -8.23 5.07 13.44
N GLN A 109 -7.30 5.54 12.61
CA GLN A 109 -7.22 5.17 11.20
C GLN A 109 -6.97 3.66 11.01
N GLY A 110 -6.14 3.05 11.84
CA GLY A 110 -5.92 1.60 11.86
C GLY A 110 -7.20 0.82 12.20
N PHE A 111 -7.99 1.29 13.18
CA PHE A 111 -9.31 0.74 13.47
C PHE A 111 -10.30 0.90 12.30
N ALA A 112 -10.21 1.98 11.54
CA ALA A 112 -11.02 2.22 10.36
C ALA A 112 -10.60 1.38 9.14
N ALA A 113 -9.48 0.67 9.17
CA ALA A 113 -8.98 -0.13 8.05
C ALA A 113 -9.98 -1.22 7.60
N GLY A 114 -9.76 -1.75 6.38
CA GLY A 114 -10.53 -2.87 5.83
C GLY A 114 -11.50 -2.51 4.71
N LEU A 115 -11.59 -1.26 4.29
CA LEU A 115 -12.50 -0.82 3.21
C LEU A 115 -12.23 -1.55 1.89
N TRP A 116 -10.96 -1.77 1.54
CA TRP A 116 -10.56 -2.52 0.34
C TRP A 116 -11.15 -3.92 0.30
N SER A 117 -10.95 -4.70 1.37
CA SER A 117 -11.43 -6.08 1.47
C SER A 117 -12.95 -6.16 1.38
N VAL A 118 -13.65 -5.20 1.99
CA VAL A 118 -15.10 -5.13 1.94
C VAL A 118 -15.60 -4.73 0.54
N CYS A 119 -14.95 -3.79 -0.15
CA CYS A 119 -15.28 -3.44 -1.53
C CYS A 119 -15.13 -4.64 -2.47
N LEU A 120 -14.05 -5.43 -2.32
CA LEU A 120 -13.89 -6.70 -3.05
C LEU A 120 -15.02 -7.67 -2.76
N ALA A 121 -15.38 -7.86 -1.49
CA ALA A 121 -16.44 -8.78 -1.08
C ALA A 121 -17.83 -8.33 -1.56
N ILE A 122 -18.09 -7.04 -1.69
CA ILE A 122 -19.32 -6.48 -2.28
C ILE A 122 -19.33 -6.73 -3.79
N ALA A 123 -18.22 -6.46 -4.48
CA ALA A 123 -18.10 -6.69 -5.92
C ALA A 123 -18.36 -8.16 -6.28
N THR A 124 -17.76 -9.10 -5.54
CA THR A 124 -17.98 -10.55 -5.76
C THR A 124 -19.42 -10.98 -5.52
N SER A 125 -20.20 -10.21 -4.75
CA SER A 125 -21.60 -10.54 -4.43
C SER A 125 -22.61 -9.89 -5.36
N LEU A 126 -22.30 -8.75 -5.96
CA LEU A 126 -23.26 -7.93 -6.74
C LEU A 126 -22.97 -7.89 -8.25
N VAL A 127 -21.77 -8.31 -8.67
CA VAL A 127 -21.39 -8.35 -10.08
C VAL A 127 -21.68 -9.74 -10.66
N PRO A 128 -22.21 -9.83 -11.91
CA PRO A 128 -22.41 -11.11 -12.58
C PRO A 128 -21.11 -11.91 -12.70
N ILE A 129 -21.20 -13.24 -12.56
CA ILE A 129 -20.05 -14.14 -12.52
C ILE A 129 -19.19 -14.06 -13.80
N ASP A 130 -19.84 -13.93 -14.98
CA ASP A 130 -19.17 -13.79 -16.28
C ASP A 130 -18.39 -12.47 -16.43
N LYS A 131 -18.67 -11.46 -15.59
CA LYS A 131 -18.01 -10.15 -15.57
C LYS A 131 -17.09 -9.95 -14.38
N LEU A 132 -17.02 -10.92 -13.46
CA LEU A 132 -16.32 -10.78 -12.20
C LEU A 132 -14.81 -10.52 -12.39
N GLY A 133 -14.15 -11.25 -13.28
CA GLY A 133 -12.72 -11.09 -13.53
C GLY A 133 -12.35 -9.66 -13.99
N ILE A 134 -13.12 -9.13 -14.97
CA ILE A 134 -12.91 -7.76 -15.47
C ILE A 134 -13.19 -6.74 -14.36
N SER A 135 -14.24 -6.96 -13.57
CA SER A 135 -14.63 -6.04 -12.48
C SER A 135 -13.59 -5.97 -11.36
N LEU A 136 -13.02 -7.10 -10.96
CA LEU A 136 -11.93 -7.13 -9.99
C LEU A 136 -10.66 -6.47 -10.55
N GLY A 137 -10.39 -6.64 -11.85
CA GLY A 137 -9.31 -5.94 -12.55
C GLY A 137 -9.49 -4.41 -12.52
N ILE A 138 -10.72 -3.91 -12.75
CA ILE A 138 -11.04 -2.48 -12.68
C ILE A 138 -10.85 -1.94 -11.26
N LEU A 139 -11.30 -2.67 -10.24
CA LEU A 139 -11.07 -2.29 -8.84
C LEU A 139 -9.58 -2.22 -8.49
N GLN A 140 -8.80 -3.20 -8.94
CA GLN A 140 -7.35 -3.21 -8.72
C GLN A 140 -6.66 -2.07 -9.46
N ALA A 141 -7.07 -1.77 -10.69
CA ALA A 141 -6.59 -0.61 -11.44
C ALA A 141 -6.93 0.71 -10.72
N GLY A 142 -8.14 0.81 -10.15
CA GLY A 142 -8.56 1.94 -9.33
C GLY A 142 -7.67 2.12 -8.09
N LEU A 143 -7.36 1.04 -7.37
CA LEU A 143 -6.45 1.06 -6.23
C LEU A 143 -5.06 1.59 -6.63
N THR A 144 -4.53 1.08 -7.72
CA THR A 144 -3.22 1.51 -8.25
C THR A 144 -3.24 2.96 -8.69
N CYS A 145 -4.28 3.37 -9.39
CA CYS A 145 -4.48 4.76 -9.85
C CYS A 145 -4.50 5.73 -8.65
N GLY A 146 -5.27 5.42 -7.60
CA GLY A 146 -5.31 6.22 -6.38
C GLY A 146 -3.94 6.30 -5.68
N ASN A 147 -3.20 5.20 -5.61
CA ASN A 147 -1.85 5.19 -5.04
C ASN A 147 -0.86 6.07 -5.82
N VAL A 148 -1.00 6.16 -7.14
CA VAL A 148 -0.15 6.98 -8.02
C VAL A 148 -0.51 8.46 -7.94
N ILE A 149 -1.82 8.76 -8.00
CA ILE A 149 -2.32 10.14 -8.06
C ILE A 149 -2.32 10.79 -6.67
N GLY A 150 -2.53 10.00 -5.62
CA GLY A 150 -2.65 10.49 -4.25
C GLY A 150 -1.51 11.40 -3.80
N PRO A 151 -0.24 10.98 -3.89
CA PRO A 151 0.89 11.79 -3.48
C PRO A 151 1.01 13.10 -4.27
N LEU A 152 0.68 13.08 -5.56
CA LEU A 152 0.72 14.27 -6.41
C LEU A 152 -0.39 15.27 -6.01
N ILE A 153 -1.62 14.77 -5.82
CA ILE A 153 -2.74 15.60 -5.34
C ILE A 153 -2.42 16.13 -3.94
N GLY A 154 -1.93 15.27 -3.03
CA GLY A 154 -1.61 15.66 -1.67
C GLY A 154 -0.51 16.73 -1.61
N GLY A 155 0.56 16.56 -2.36
CA GLY A 155 1.62 17.54 -2.49
C GLY A 155 1.13 18.88 -3.07
N SER A 156 0.29 18.83 -4.12
CA SER A 156 -0.31 20.03 -4.72
C SER A 156 -1.25 20.76 -3.76
N LEU A 157 -2.17 20.05 -3.11
CA LEU A 157 -3.11 20.64 -2.15
C LEU A 157 -2.36 21.26 -0.97
N ALA A 158 -1.37 20.54 -0.43
CA ALA A 158 -0.59 21.04 0.71
C ALA A 158 0.25 22.27 0.36
N SER A 159 0.73 22.36 -0.89
CA SER A 159 1.50 23.51 -1.37
C SER A 159 0.64 24.73 -1.66
N LEU A 160 -0.60 24.52 -2.15
CA LEU A 160 -1.50 25.63 -2.54
C LEU A 160 -2.35 26.15 -1.38
N PHE A 161 -2.86 25.25 -0.54
CA PHE A 161 -3.84 25.55 0.51
C PHE A 161 -3.30 25.35 1.93
N GLY A 162 -2.05 24.89 2.05
CA GLY A 162 -1.46 24.52 3.33
C GLY A 162 -1.74 23.06 3.74
N MET A 163 -0.88 22.52 4.59
CA MET A 163 -0.90 21.09 4.96
C MET A 163 -2.16 20.70 5.73
N ARG A 164 -2.64 21.56 6.66
CA ARG A 164 -3.88 21.32 7.43
C ARG A 164 -5.11 21.28 6.53
N SER A 165 -5.21 22.20 5.56
CA SER A 165 -6.32 22.23 4.61
C SER A 165 -6.40 20.95 3.77
N SER A 166 -5.28 20.33 3.43
CA SER A 166 -5.24 19.07 2.69
C SER A 166 -5.94 17.94 3.45
N PHE A 167 -5.81 17.89 4.78
CA PHE A 167 -6.54 16.92 5.60
C PHE A 167 -8.05 17.16 5.54
N PHE A 168 -8.51 18.40 5.62
CA PHE A 168 -9.95 18.73 5.54
C PHE A 168 -10.52 18.41 4.16
N VAL A 169 -9.80 18.73 3.08
CA VAL A 169 -10.20 18.38 1.71
C VAL A 169 -10.33 16.86 1.55
N ALA A 170 -9.33 16.10 1.99
CA ALA A 170 -9.38 14.63 1.94
C ALA A 170 -10.52 14.06 2.77
N GLY A 171 -10.73 14.55 3.98
CA GLY A 171 -11.85 14.15 4.85
C GLY A 171 -13.21 14.44 4.21
N SER A 172 -13.37 15.62 3.58
CA SER A 172 -14.60 15.99 2.88
C SER A 172 -14.88 15.09 1.67
N LEU A 173 -13.86 14.80 0.85
CA LEU A 173 -13.99 13.90 -0.29
C LEU A 173 -14.32 12.47 0.14
N LEU A 174 -13.67 11.96 1.18
CA LEU A 174 -13.98 10.65 1.75
C LEU A 174 -15.39 10.59 2.32
N THR A 175 -15.86 11.66 2.97
CA THR A 175 -17.24 11.76 3.45
C THR A 175 -18.21 11.72 2.28
N LEU A 176 -17.98 12.53 1.25
CA LEU A 176 -18.85 12.60 0.07
C LEU A 176 -18.96 11.23 -0.61
N ILE A 177 -17.86 10.57 -0.90
CA ILE A 177 -17.88 9.25 -1.57
C ILE A 177 -18.51 8.18 -0.67
N THR A 178 -18.32 8.26 0.66
CA THR A 178 -18.96 7.36 1.62
C THR A 178 -20.48 7.57 1.65
N LEU A 179 -20.96 8.81 1.57
CA LEU A 179 -22.39 9.11 1.44
C LEU A 179 -22.97 8.58 0.11
N ILE A 180 -22.28 8.81 -1.01
CA ILE A 180 -22.69 8.24 -2.31
C ILE A 180 -22.78 6.71 -2.21
N PHE A 181 -21.79 6.08 -1.59
CA PHE A 181 -21.80 4.63 -1.34
C PHE A 181 -23.03 4.21 -0.54
N PHE A 182 -23.36 4.94 0.53
CA PHE A 182 -24.51 4.65 1.38
C PHE A 182 -25.83 4.63 0.61
N PHE A 183 -26.07 5.64 -0.22
CA PHE A 183 -27.34 5.76 -0.93
C PHE A 183 -27.48 4.81 -2.12
N TYR A 184 -26.40 4.51 -2.81
CA TYR A 184 -26.45 3.78 -4.09
C TYR A 184 -26.12 2.29 -3.98
N ILE A 185 -25.27 1.87 -3.06
CA ILE A 185 -24.88 0.45 -2.93
C ILE A 185 -25.89 -0.27 -2.05
N PRO A 186 -26.59 -1.31 -2.59
CA PRO A 186 -27.46 -2.15 -1.78
C PRO A 186 -26.64 -3.06 -0.86
N GLU A 187 -27.25 -3.51 0.26
CA GLU A 187 -26.65 -4.57 1.06
C GLU A 187 -26.61 -5.86 0.23
N PRO A 188 -25.43 -6.48 0.05
CA PRO A 188 -25.35 -7.75 -0.64
C PRO A 188 -26.11 -8.86 0.11
N PRO A 189 -26.72 -9.82 -0.61
CA PRO A 189 -27.37 -10.95 0.04
C PRO A 189 -26.37 -11.69 0.93
N ARG A 190 -26.82 -12.03 2.13
CA ARG A 190 -26.00 -12.83 3.05
C ARG A 190 -25.93 -14.25 2.47
N VAL A 191 -24.76 -14.67 2.06
CA VAL A 191 -24.52 -16.05 1.70
C VAL A 191 -24.32 -16.81 3.00
N GLU A 192 -25.24 -17.69 3.35
CA GLU A 192 -25.00 -18.67 4.41
C GLU A 192 -23.79 -19.51 3.97
N ILE A 193 -22.65 -19.26 4.60
CA ILE A 193 -21.47 -20.08 4.41
C ILE A 193 -21.82 -21.43 5.02
N LYS A 194 -22.31 -22.38 4.18
CA LYS A 194 -22.34 -23.78 4.57
C LYS A 194 -20.92 -24.09 5.07
N LYS A 195 -20.82 -24.55 6.32
CA LYS A 195 -19.58 -25.05 6.91
C LYS A 195 -19.08 -26.21 6.03
N GLN A 196 -18.45 -25.90 4.89
CA GLN A 196 -17.61 -26.87 4.22
C GLN A 196 -16.51 -27.21 5.21
N GLN A 197 -16.26 -28.50 5.37
CA GLN A 197 -15.24 -29.02 6.28
C GLN A 197 -13.95 -28.19 6.14
N GLU A 198 -13.70 -27.37 7.14
CA GLU A 198 -12.55 -26.47 7.15
C GLU A 198 -11.28 -27.33 7.19
N LYS A 199 -10.68 -27.57 6.02
CA LYS A 199 -9.29 -28.03 6.02
C LYS A 199 -8.50 -27.04 6.86
N LYS A 200 -7.88 -27.53 7.94
CA LYS A 200 -7.24 -26.70 8.98
C LYS A 200 -6.30 -25.68 8.34
N PRO A 201 -6.41 -24.37 8.67
CA PRO A 201 -5.55 -23.30 8.12
C PRO A 201 -4.05 -23.59 8.26
N GLU A 202 -3.68 -24.32 9.32
CA GLU A 202 -2.32 -24.75 9.64
C GLU A 202 -1.64 -25.57 8.53
N GLN A 203 -2.41 -26.28 7.69
CA GLN A 203 -1.85 -27.11 6.62
C GLN A 203 -1.23 -26.27 5.49
N LEU A 204 -1.78 -25.07 5.19
CA LEU A 204 -1.21 -24.16 4.20
C LEU A 204 0.14 -23.60 4.67
N LEU A 205 0.22 -23.18 5.92
CA LEU A 205 1.45 -22.62 6.50
C LEU A 205 2.55 -23.67 6.72
N LYS A 206 2.21 -24.99 6.70
CA LYS A 206 3.19 -26.08 6.74
C LYS A 206 3.90 -26.27 5.39
N ARG A 207 3.32 -25.81 4.27
CA ARG A 207 3.95 -25.92 2.94
C ARG A 207 5.15 -24.97 2.82
N PRO A 208 6.39 -25.44 2.61
CA PRO A 208 7.60 -24.59 2.60
C PRO A 208 7.51 -23.49 1.54
N LYS A 209 7.07 -23.84 0.33
CA LYS A 209 6.93 -22.87 -0.78
C LYS A 209 5.98 -21.73 -0.46
N ILE A 210 4.89 -21.99 0.26
CA ILE A 210 3.94 -20.94 0.66
C ILE A 210 4.60 -20.00 1.69
N ARG A 211 5.26 -20.56 2.72
CA ARG A 211 5.97 -19.73 3.71
C ARG A 211 7.01 -18.83 3.09
N GLU A 212 7.76 -19.33 2.11
CA GLU A 212 8.76 -18.55 1.38
C GLU A 212 8.11 -17.36 0.64
N VAL A 213 7.02 -17.61 -0.09
CA VAL A 213 6.29 -16.54 -0.80
C VAL A 213 5.73 -15.50 0.17
N LEU A 214 5.21 -15.93 1.32
CA LEU A 214 4.72 -15.03 2.36
C LEU A 214 5.87 -14.17 2.93
N LEU A 215 7.03 -14.76 3.16
CA LEU A 215 8.23 -14.04 3.61
C LEU A 215 8.68 -13.02 2.54
N TYR A 216 8.75 -13.42 1.27
CA TYR A 216 9.11 -12.50 0.19
C TYR A 216 8.12 -11.36 0.05
N ALA A 217 6.83 -11.63 0.23
CA ALA A 217 5.78 -10.61 0.22
C ALA A 217 5.92 -9.61 1.38
N ALA A 218 6.23 -10.11 2.58
CA ALA A 218 6.51 -9.28 3.74
C ALA A 218 7.74 -8.39 3.53
N VAL A 219 8.85 -8.97 3.04
CA VAL A 219 10.09 -8.23 2.77
C VAL A 219 9.89 -7.20 1.67
N ALA A 220 9.22 -7.54 0.56
CA ALA A 220 8.95 -6.60 -0.52
C ALA A 220 8.14 -5.40 -0.04
N GLN A 221 7.12 -5.63 0.79
CA GLN A 221 6.30 -4.56 1.35
C GLN A 221 7.07 -3.74 2.39
N MET A 222 7.92 -4.39 3.19
CA MET A 222 8.79 -3.73 4.16
C MET A 222 9.78 -2.80 3.46
N VAL A 223 10.39 -3.20 2.35
CA VAL A 223 11.31 -2.36 1.56
C VAL A 223 10.61 -1.11 1.04
N ILE A 224 9.40 -1.23 0.52
CA ILE A 224 8.62 -0.09 0.03
C ILE A 224 8.40 0.91 1.17
N LEU A 225 7.93 0.44 2.32
CA LEU A 225 7.57 1.31 3.44
C LEU A 225 8.75 1.70 4.34
N LEU A 226 9.91 1.10 4.16
CA LEU A 226 11.16 1.54 4.78
C LEU A 226 11.60 2.90 4.24
N ILE A 227 11.45 3.13 2.93
CA ILE A 227 11.90 4.35 2.26
C ILE A 227 10.78 5.41 2.23
N GLN A 228 9.54 5.00 1.94
CA GLN A 228 8.43 5.90 1.64
C GLN A 228 8.24 7.04 2.67
N PRO A 229 8.15 6.77 3.98
CA PRO A 229 7.89 7.84 4.97
C PRO A 229 9.00 8.87 5.07
N ILE A 230 10.23 8.52 4.68
CA ILE A 230 11.44 9.35 4.88
C ILE A 230 11.89 10.00 3.57
N LEU A 231 11.31 9.57 2.43
CA LEU A 231 11.71 10.04 1.10
C LEU A 231 11.63 11.57 0.98
N SER A 232 10.63 12.22 1.58
CA SER A 232 10.51 13.68 1.55
C SER A 232 11.64 14.41 2.28
N LEU A 233 12.18 13.84 3.35
CA LEU A 233 13.36 14.37 4.02
C LEU A 233 14.61 14.25 3.12
N TYR A 234 14.71 13.12 2.41
CA TYR A 234 15.80 12.91 1.45
C TYR A 234 15.70 13.85 0.23
N VAL A 235 14.48 14.10 -0.27
CA VAL A 235 14.22 15.10 -1.31
C VAL A 235 14.65 16.51 -0.84
N SER A 236 14.35 16.86 0.42
CA SER A 236 14.79 18.13 1.01
C SER A 236 16.31 18.24 1.11
N GLU A 237 17.00 17.13 1.47
CA GLU A 237 18.47 17.08 1.54
C GLU A 237 19.09 17.28 0.16
N ILE A 238 18.63 16.59 -0.90
CA ILE A 238 19.16 16.72 -2.27
C ILE A 238 18.89 18.10 -2.86
N ASN A 239 17.72 18.69 -2.57
CA ASN A 239 17.33 19.99 -3.11
C ASN A 239 17.76 21.16 -2.23
N HIS A 240 18.62 20.92 -1.25
CA HIS A 240 19.16 21.93 -0.32
C HIS A 240 18.07 22.79 0.36
N GLY A 241 16.88 22.24 0.54
CA GLY A 241 15.73 22.94 1.12
C GLY A 241 15.08 23.98 0.20
N GLU A 242 15.48 24.08 -1.06
CA GLU A 242 14.97 25.08 -2.01
C GLU A 242 13.66 24.64 -2.69
N GLY A 243 12.88 25.61 -3.13
CA GLY A 243 11.65 25.41 -3.91
C GLY A 243 10.49 24.79 -3.13
N ASN A 244 9.49 24.30 -3.87
CA ASN A 244 8.30 23.69 -3.29
C ASN A 244 8.55 22.20 -2.98
N LEU A 245 9.18 21.93 -1.83
CA LEU A 245 9.56 20.58 -1.40
C LEU A 245 8.38 19.63 -1.26
N ILE A 246 7.21 20.15 -0.87
CA ILE A 246 6.00 19.36 -0.68
C ILE A 246 5.52 18.82 -2.02
N PHE A 247 5.39 19.68 -3.02
CA PHE A 247 5.02 19.31 -4.38
C PHE A 247 6.05 18.35 -4.99
N LEU A 248 7.33 18.67 -4.84
CA LEU A 248 8.45 17.89 -5.39
C LEU A 248 8.48 16.48 -4.80
N SER A 249 8.25 16.33 -3.50
CA SER A 249 8.12 15.03 -2.84
C SER A 249 6.95 14.24 -3.41
N GLY A 250 5.76 14.84 -3.55
CA GLY A 250 4.60 14.21 -4.16
C GLY A 250 4.86 13.74 -5.59
N PHE A 251 5.56 14.56 -6.38
CA PHE A 251 5.97 14.25 -7.75
C PHE A 251 6.89 13.02 -7.80
N VAL A 252 7.95 12.98 -6.98
CA VAL A 252 8.88 11.85 -6.91
C VAL A 252 8.18 10.55 -6.54
N PHE A 253 7.27 10.59 -5.57
CA PHE A 253 6.45 9.43 -5.21
C PHE A 253 5.64 8.91 -6.39
N SER A 254 5.00 9.81 -7.12
CA SER A 254 4.16 9.44 -8.26
C SER A 254 4.95 8.88 -9.43
N LEU A 255 6.22 9.29 -9.62
CA LEU A 255 7.10 8.77 -10.68
C LEU A 255 7.28 7.25 -10.60
N VAL A 256 7.51 6.71 -9.39
CA VAL A 256 7.66 5.26 -9.17
C VAL A 256 6.36 4.53 -9.54
N GLY A 257 5.22 5.09 -9.13
CA GLY A 257 3.91 4.51 -9.43
C GLY A 257 3.57 4.53 -10.92
N ILE A 258 3.84 5.64 -11.62
CA ILE A 258 3.65 5.79 -13.06
C ILE A 258 4.54 4.79 -13.81
N ALA A 259 5.82 4.72 -13.48
CA ALA A 259 6.77 3.79 -14.08
C ALA A 259 6.32 2.33 -13.91
N SER A 260 5.87 1.99 -12.70
CA SER A 260 5.35 0.65 -12.38
C SER A 260 4.09 0.32 -13.18
N ALA A 261 3.16 1.27 -13.32
CA ALA A 261 1.93 1.07 -14.10
C ALA A 261 2.22 0.80 -15.59
N ILE A 262 3.21 1.50 -16.17
CA ILE A 262 3.63 1.33 -17.56
C ILE A 262 4.22 -0.08 -17.80
N THR A 263 5.04 -0.58 -16.86
CA THR A 263 5.79 -1.84 -17.08
C THR A 263 5.14 -3.08 -16.50
N ALA A 264 4.16 -2.97 -15.60
CA ALA A 264 3.47 -4.11 -15.01
C ALA A 264 2.93 -5.13 -16.04
N PRO A 265 2.31 -4.73 -17.19
CA PRO A 265 1.87 -5.68 -18.21
C PRO A 265 3.03 -6.44 -18.88
N SER A 266 4.19 -5.79 -19.03
CA SER A 266 5.39 -6.42 -19.62
C SER A 266 5.99 -7.46 -18.69
N TRP A 267 6.06 -7.18 -17.39
CA TRP A 267 6.47 -8.13 -16.36
C TRP A 267 5.52 -9.33 -16.27
N GLY A 268 4.19 -9.08 -16.37
CA GLY A 268 3.20 -10.15 -16.41
C GLY A 268 3.40 -11.10 -17.60
N ARG A 269 3.61 -10.54 -18.82
CA ARG A 269 3.91 -11.32 -20.02
C ARG A 269 5.24 -12.07 -19.92
N PHE A 270 6.25 -11.45 -19.35
CA PHE A 270 7.54 -12.10 -19.11
C PHE A 270 7.38 -13.30 -18.16
N GLY A 271 6.66 -13.13 -17.05
CA GLY A 271 6.37 -14.21 -16.10
C GLY A 271 5.59 -15.37 -16.70
N GLN A 272 4.62 -15.09 -17.59
CA GLN A 272 3.87 -16.13 -18.33
C GLN A 272 4.75 -16.92 -19.29
N ARG A 273 5.72 -16.27 -19.94
CA ARG A 273 6.60 -16.93 -20.93
C ARG A 273 7.78 -17.69 -20.31
N HIS A 274 8.37 -17.13 -19.25
CA HIS A 274 9.63 -17.63 -18.68
C HIS A 274 9.49 -18.22 -17.27
N GLY A 275 8.27 -18.16 -16.70
CA GLY A 275 7.96 -18.60 -15.34
C GLY A 275 8.02 -17.46 -14.31
N PHE A 276 7.09 -17.50 -13.37
CA PHE A 276 6.94 -16.43 -12.38
C PHE A 276 8.04 -16.38 -11.31
N TYR A 277 8.72 -17.49 -11.02
CA TYR A 277 9.90 -17.49 -10.15
C TYR A 277 11.08 -16.75 -10.79
N ARG A 278 11.30 -16.95 -12.11
CA ARG A 278 12.33 -16.22 -12.87
C ARG A 278 12.00 -14.73 -12.96
N SER A 279 10.73 -14.41 -13.16
CA SER A 279 10.25 -13.02 -13.17
C SER A 279 10.47 -12.35 -11.80
N LEU A 280 10.14 -13.03 -10.69
CA LEU A 280 10.36 -12.53 -9.33
C LEU A 280 11.86 -12.31 -9.06
N CYS A 281 12.69 -13.29 -9.43
CA CYS A 281 14.15 -13.22 -9.28
C CYS A 281 14.72 -12.01 -10.00
N LEU A 282 14.39 -11.84 -11.29
CA LEU A 282 14.90 -10.75 -12.12
C LEU A 282 14.40 -9.39 -11.64
N ALA A 283 13.11 -9.26 -11.30
CA ALA A 283 12.53 -8.02 -10.79
C ALA A 283 13.17 -7.61 -9.45
N ALA A 284 13.36 -8.56 -8.53
CA ALA A 284 14.02 -8.30 -7.25
C ALA A 284 15.52 -7.96 -7.43
N LEU A 285 16.21 -8.63 -8.37
CA LEU A 285 17.60 -8.34 -8.71
C LEU A 285 17.76 -6.91 -9.24
N THR A 286 17.01 -6.58 -10.30
CA THR A 286 17.11 -5.26 -10.94
C THR A 286 16.65 -4.14 -10.01
N ALA A 287 15.57 -4.32 -9.25
CA ALA A 287 15.12 -3.36 -8.25
C ALA A 287 16.15 -3.22 -7.10
N GLY A 288 16.76 -4.32 -6.66
CA GLY A 288 17.83 -4.29 -5.66
C GLY A 288 19.04 -3.47 -6.12
N ILE A 289 19.53 -3.72 -7.34
CA ILE A 289 20.64 -2.93 -7.92
C ILE A 289 20.25 -1.47 -8.09
N MET A 290 19.03 -1.20 -8.56
CA MET A 290 18.54 0.18 -8.73
C MET A 290 18.45 0.95 -7.42
N ASN A 291 18.19 0.31 -6.29
CA ASN A 291 18.23 0.98 -4.99
C ASN A 291 19.64 1.55 -4.67
N PHE A 292 20.71 0.83 -5.01
CA PHE A 292 22.07 1.37 -4.87
C PHE A 292 22.30 2.58 -5.77
N ILE A 293 21.78 2.51 -7.01
CA ILE A 293 21.92 3.61 -7.99
C ILE A 293 21.11 4.83 -7.53
N VAL A 294 19.90 4.63 -6.97
CA VAL A 294 19.05 5.73 -6.44
C VAL A 294 19.74 6.48 -5.29
N ALA A 295 20.65 5.87 -4.56
CA ALA A 295 21.41 6.49 -3.49
C ALA A 295 22.55 7.42 -3.97
N LEU A 296 22.97 7.32 -5.25
CA LEU A 296 24.15 8.03 -5.77
C LEU A 296 23.90 9.49 -6.20
N PRO A 297 22.74 9.86 -6.80
CA PRO A 297 22.51 11.20 -7.30
C PRO A 297 22.64 12.28 -6.23
N ASN A 298 23.31 13.38 -6.62
CA ASN A 298 23.38 14.61 -5.83
C ASN A 298 22.54 15.73 -6.44
N THR A 299 21.81 15.45 -7.53
CA THR A 299 20.91 16.41 -8.19
C THR A 299 19.51 15.83 -8.29
N MET A 300 18.51 16.69 -8.16
CA MET A 300 17.11 16.29 -8.18
C MET A 300 16.69 15.62 -9.49
N THR A 301 17.20 16.10 -10.63
CA THR A 301 16.90 15.53 -11.95
C THR A 301 17.39 14.08 -12.07
N LEU A 302 18.63 13.80 -11.69
CA LEU A 302 19.18 12.45 -11.72
C LEU A 302 18.46 11.53 -10.72
N PHE A 303 18.08 12.06 -9.56
CA PHE A 303 17.31 11.31 -8.57
C PHE A 303 15.92 10.93 -9.10
N CYS A 304 15.21 11.84 -9.78
CA CYS A 304 13.95 11.53 -10.45
C CYS A 304 14.09 10.44 -11.52
N ILE A 305 15.13 10.52 -12.37
CA ILE A 305 15.41 9.51 -13.40
C ILE A 305 15.70 8.15 -12.76
N ALA A 306 16.53 8.11 -11.72
CA ALA A 306 16.85 6.88 -11.00
C ALA A 306 15.61 6.27 -10.32
N ASN A 307 14.76 7.08 -9.67
CA ASN A 307 13.50 6.61 -9.08
C ASN A 307 12.51 6.11 -10.12
N PHE A 308 12.39 6.79 -11.26
CA PHE A 308 11.56 6.32 -12.36
C PHE A 308 12.04 4.95 -12.86
N THR A 309 13.34 4.79 -13.07
CA THR A 309 13.95 3.52 -13.50
C THR A 309 13.77 2.42 -12.44
N TYR A 310 13.91 2.74 -11.17
CA TYR A 310 13.58 1.83 -10.07
C TYR A 310 12.12 1.35 -10.17
N GLY A 311 11.18 2.27 -10.43
CA GLY A 311 9.76 1.95 -10.64
C GLY A 311 9.52 0.96 -11.77
N LEU A 312 10.23 1.11 -12.92
CA LEU A 312 10.17 0.16 -14.03
C LEU A 312 10.60 -1.26 -13.60
N CYS A 313 11.62 -1.35 -12.74
CA CYS A 313 12.18 -2.63 -12.27
C CYS A 313 11.31 -3.31 -11.22
N CYS A 314 10.85 -2.58 -10.21
CA CYS A 314 10.13 -3.16 -9.09
C CYS A 314 8.70 -3.61 -9.43
N ALA A 315 8.14 -3.13 -10.55
CA ALA A 315 6.78 -3.44 -11.01
C ALA A 315 6.49 -4.95 -11.18
N GLY A 316 7.52 -5.76 -11.39
CA GLY A 316 7.41 -7.22 -11.56
C GLY A 316 7.24 -7.99 -10.25
N ILE A 317 7.58 -7.41 -9.09
CA ILE A 317 7.63 -8.14 -7.82
C ILE A 317 6.23 -8.61 -7.40
N GLN A 318 5.27 -7.71 -7.27
CA GLN A 318 3.93 -8.02 -6.77
C GLN A 318 3.13 -8.99 -7.67
N PRO A 319 3.06 -8.79 -8.99
CA PRO A 319 2.39 -9.76 -9.88
C PRO A 319 3.02 -11.15 -9.82
N SER A 320 4.36 -11.21 -9.75
CA SER A 320 5.07 -12.49 -9.68
C SER A 320 4.81 -13.22 -8.36
N LEU A 321 4.83 -12.51 -7.21
CA LEU A 321 4.48 -13.09 -5.91
C LEU A 321 3.05 -13.65 -5.90
N SER A 322 2.10 -12.88 -6.43
CA SER A 322 0.69 -13.30 -6.52
C SER A 322 0.52 -14.54 -7.40
N ALA A 323 1.19 -14.58 -8.54
CA ALA A 323 1.13 -15.70 -9.47
C ALA A 323 1.81 -16.96 -8.90
N VAL A 324 2.98 -16.81 -8.25
CA VAL A 324 3.66 -17.90 -7.56
C VAL A 324 2.82 -18.47 -6.43
N LEU A 325 2.16 -17.61 -5.64
CA LEU A 325 1.26 -18.07 -4.58
C LEU A 325 0.09 -18.86 -5.18
N ALA A 326 -0.56 -18.33 -6.21
CA ALA A 326 -1.70 -18.97 -6.87
C ALA A 326 -1.35 -20.32 -7.48
N SER A 327 -0.14 -20.47 -8.08
CA SER A 327 0.32 -21.72 -8.70
C SER A 327 0.72 -22.80 -7.67
N ASN A 328 1.07 -22.42 -6.44
CA ASN A 328 1.41 -23.36 -5.36
C ASN A 328 0.24 -23.62 -4.41
N THR A 329 -0.97 -23.13 -4.73
CA THR A 329 -2.15 -23.25 -3.87
C THR A 329 -3.32 -23.85 -4.64
N ASP A 330 -3.98 -24.83 -4.05
CA ASP A 330 -5.18 -25.47 -4.61
C ASP A 330 -6.30 -24.42 -4.78
N ALA A 331 -7.14 -24.58 -5.82
CA ALA A 331 -8.17 -23.60 -6.18
C ALA A 331 -9.13 -23.26 -5.02
N ASP A 332 -9.48 -24.25 -4.21
CA ASP A 332 -10.35 -24.11 -3.03
C ASP A 332 -9.71 -23.36 -1.86
N GLN A 333 -8.37 -23.26 -1.84
CA GLN A 333 -7.60 -22.63 -0.76
C GLN A 333 -6.98 -21.27 -1.15
N ARG A 334 -7.10 -20.85 -2.42
CA ARG A 334 -6.48 -19.60 -2.92
C ARG A 334 -6.90 -18.38 -2.12
N GLY A 335 -8.18 -18.26 -1.78
CA GLY A 335 -8.66 -17.12 -0.99
C GLY A 335 -7.95 -17.00 0.36
N ARG A 336 -7.76 -18.14 1.06
CA ARG A 336 -7.03 -18.18 2.33
C ARG A 336 -5.53 -17.84 2.16
N ALA A 337 -4.90 -18.39 1.11
CA ALA A 337 -3.50 -18.10 0.81
C ALA A 337 -3.24 -16.62 0.54
N PHE A 338 -4.12 -15.96 -0.24
CA PHE A 338 -4.06 -14.51 -0.45
C PHE A 338 -4.33 -13.72 0.84
N GLY A 339 -5.21 -14.23 1.72
CA GLY A 339 -5.40 -13.66 3.05
C GLY A 339 -4.11 -13.69 3.89
N PHE A 340 -3.40 -14.82 3.91
CA PHE A 340 -2.08 -14.90 4.57
C PHE A 340 -1.04 -13.99 3.92
N MET A 341 -1.03 -13.86 2.58
CA MET A 341 -0.14 -12.94 1.89
C MET A 341 -0.43 -11.49 2.29
N PHE A 342 -1.69 -11.10 2.36
CA PHE A 342 -2.08 -9.79 2.85
C PHE A 342 -1.61 -9.54 4.29
N SER A 343 -1.78 -10.52 5.20
CA SER A 343 -1.29 -10.42 6.57
C SER A 343 0.23 -10.27 6.64
N ALA A 344 0.96 -11.03 5.81
CA ALA A 344 2.42 -10.92 5.71
C ALA A 344 2.85 -9.52 5.20
N GLN A 345 2.14 -8.97 4.22
CA GLN A 345 2.36 -7.61 3.72
C GLN A 345 2.07 -6.56 4.79
N GLN A 346 1.00 -6.72 5.58
CA GLN A 346 0.69 -5.83 6.70
C GLN A 346 1.79 -5.85 7.77
N PHE A 347 2.35 -7.02 8.05
CA PHE A 347 3.51 -7.15 8.94
C PHE A 347 4.73 -6.40 8.38
N GLY A 348 5.03 -6.57 7.08
CA GLY A 348 6.08 -5.80 6.39
C GLY A 348 5.82 -4.30 6.45
N SER A 349 4.55 -3.89 6.27
CA SER A 349 4.11 -2.49 6.36
C SER A 349 4.25 -1.89 7.76
N MET A 350 4.12 -2.71 8.80
CA MET A 350 4.33 -2.30 10.18
C MET A 350 5.83 -2.12 10.50
N VAL A 351 6.66 -3.10 10.09
CA VAL A 351 8.09 -3.14 10.44
C VAL A 351 8.89 -2.13 9.61
N GLY A 352 8.53 -1.94 8.33
CA GLY A 352 9.25 -1.08 7.39
C GLY A 352 9.48 0.35 7.90
N PRO A 353 8.44 1.11 8.25
CA PRO A 353 8.58 2.48 8.71
C PRO A 353 9.36 2.60 10.04
N LEU A 354 9.21 1.65 10.96
CA LEU A 354 10.00 1.63 12.20
C LEU A 354 11.48 1.46 11.93
N LEU A 355 11.83 0.48 11.10
CA LEU A 355 13.22 0.27 10.68
C LEU A 355 13.75 1.48 9.91
N GLY A 356 12.95 2.04 9.01
CA GLY A 356 13.31 3.22 8.25
C GLY A 356 13.59 4.42 9.15
N GLY A 357 12.70 4.71 10.11
CA GLY A 357 12.87 5.76 11.09
C GLY A 357 14.10 5.57 11.96
N THR A 358 14.32 4.35 12.45
CA THR A 358 15.50 4.00 13.26
C THR A 358 16.80 4.17 12.47
N ILE A 359 16.88 3.60 11.26
CA ILE A 359 18.07 3.73 10.42
C ILE A 359 18.35 5.20 10.11
N ALA A 360 17.32 5.97 9.73
CA ALA A 360 17.46 7.39 9.41
C ALA A 360 17.89 8.25 10.61
N THR A 361 17.64 7.80 11.84
CA THR A 361 18.06 8.51 13.06
C THR A 361 19.57 8.35 13.32
N TYR A 362 20.11 7.14 13.11
CA TYR A 362 21.49 6.83 13.45
C TYR A 362 22.45 6.84 12.26
N PHE A 363 21.95 6.79 11.02
CA PHE A 363 22.73 6.71 9.80
C PHE A 363 22.27 7.77 8.79
N PRO A 364 23.11 8.15 7.80
CA PRO A 364 22.70 9.02 6.69
C PRO A 364 21.48 8.47 5.96
N LEU A 365 20.60 9.34 5.45
CA LEU A 365 19.36 8.92 4.76
C LEU A 365 19.61 8.00 3.56
N LYS A 366 20.75 8.13 2.89
CA LYS A 366 21.19 7.23 1.80
C LYS A 366 21.29 5.77 2.21
N SER A 367 21.54 5.49 3.49
CA SER A 367 21.65 4.12 4.02
C SER A 367 20.36 3.31 3.86
N LEU A 368 19.20 3.98 3.81
CA LEU A 368 17.91 3.33 3.58
C LEU A 368 17.86 2.61 2.23
N PHE A 369 18.39 3.24 1.19
CA PHE A 369 18.43 2.66 -0.15
C PHE A 369 19.40 1.47 -0.21
N PHE A 370 20.53 1.55 0.50
CA PHE A 370 21.47 0.42 0.60
C PHE A 370 20.84 -0.78 1.30
N VAL A 371 20.17 -0.56 2.44
CA VAL A 371 19.48 -1.62 3.18
C VAL A 371 18.37 -2.23 2.32
N ALA A 372 17.55 -1.40 1.67
CA ALA A 372 16.49 -1.84 0.76
C ALA A 372 17.07 -2.66 -0.41
N GLY A 373 18.18 -2.23 -0.99
CA GLY A 373 18.89 -2.95 -2.04
C GLY A 373 19.37 -4.32 -1.59
N ILE A 374 20.05 -4.40 -0.44
CA ILE A 374 20.51 -5.67 0.14
C ILE A 374 19.35 -6.62 0.38
N MET A 375 18.23 -6.14 0.93
CA MET A 375 17.05 -6.97 1.19
C MET A 375 16.45 -7.55 -0.08
N LEU A 376 16.33 -6.76 -1.15
CA LEU A 376 15.82 -7.24 -2.44
C LEU A 376 16.81 -8.20 -3.12
N LEU A 377 18.11 -7.95 -3.03
CA LEU A 377 19.13 -8.89 -3.53
C LEU A 377 19.12 -10.22 -2.77
N ALA A 378 18.89 -10.18 -1.46
CA ALA A 378 18.71 -11.40 -0.66
C ALA A 378 17.48 -12.19 -1.09
N VAL A 379 16.36 -11.53 -1.36
CA VAL A 379 15.16 -12.17 -1.94
C VAL A 379 15.50 -12.77 -3.31
N SER A 380 16.13 -12.03 -4.20
CA SER A 380 16.53 -12.52 -5.52
C SER A 380 17.44 -13.74 -5.43
N GLY A 381 18.48 -13.68 -4.58
CA GLY A 381 19.43 -14.77 -4.38
C GLY A 381 18.77 -16.04 -3.84
N THR A 382 17.87 -15.91 -2.86
CA THR A 382 17.13 -17.06 -2.31
C THR A 382 16.17 -17.68 -3.32
N VAL A 383 15.48 -16.85 -4.12
CA VAL A 383 14.60 -17.32 -5.21
C VAL A 383 15.43 -18.04 -6.28
N TYR A 384 16.58 -17.49 -6.67
CA TYR A 384 17.46 -18.09 -7.64
C TYR A 384 17.95 -19.47 -7.20
N LEU A 385 18.51 -19.55 -5.99
CA LEU A 385 19.10 -20.80 -5.48
C LEU A 385 18.08 -21.92 -5.29
N ARG A 386 16.85 -21.58 -4.87
CA ARG A 386 15.84 -22.59 -4.53
C ARG A 386 14.92 -22.99 -5.67
N HIS A 387 14.65 -22.07 -6.61
CA HIS A 387 13.58 -22.26 -7.58
C HIS A 387 13.99 -22.05 -9.05
N THR A 388 15.16 -21.46 -9.31
CA THR A 388 15.54 -21.09 -10.68
C THR A 388 16.77 -21.85 -11.17
N LYS A 389 17.71 -22.21 -10.27
CA LYS A 389 18.95 -22.91 -10.63
C LYS A 389 18.72 -24.32 -11.19
N ASN A 390 17.63 -24.99 -10.77
CA ASN A 390 17.32 -26.39 -11.12
C ASN A 390 16.10 -26.49 -12.07
N ALA A 391 15.60 -25.38 -12.60
CA ALA A 391 14.54 -25.30 -13.62
C ALA A 391 15.12 -24.83 -14.96
#